data_9936025c9b083bdf01e8141a8a31c7ba
#
_entry.id   9936025c9b083bdf01e8141a8a31c7ba
#
_cell.length_a   1.000
_cell.length_b   1.000
_cell.length_c   1.000
_cell.angle_alpha   90.00
_cell.angle_beta   90.00
_cell.angle_gamma   90.00
#
_symmetry.space_group_name_H-M   'P 1'
#
loop_
_entity.id
_entity.type
_entity.pdbx_description
1 polymer ?
#
loop_
_entity_poly.entity_id
_entity_poly.type
_entity_poly.pdbx_seq_one_letter_code
_entity_poly.pdbx_strand_id
1 'polypeptide(L)'
;MVKNFISCISNPALFTPTVYLSPEIIQYESKTIIHIHVSPGAEVYSYKKVIYDRVDDADVKVTATAQIAQMYIRKQEIFTERKVYPYVEKSDLRLDMLPKLRVMAQNQSSVQGHPWNSMTDEELLKSARLYTIDRVTGKHGFNLAAVMLLGKDDVILDITPAYVTDALLRRINVDRYDDREIVQTNLIESYELLMEFARKHLPDKFFMEDDQRKSLRNIITREMIANTLIHREYTSPYQAKFVIEKDRMYVENANRASQDAVITPDNMEPFPKNPIIAAFFRNIGYADQLGSGVRNLFKYSKYYSGKDPEFIEGDIFRIIVPLNDDYSFDFGQAKHGYDAGSPEYADIDGKSGESTGKVYEKLNASQKKIIGYVEKNGMITNKEVQKLLDIKESRALKILRELTNLEVLKKEGKSKGTYYVLQNKGGIG
;
A
#
# COMPACT_ATOMS: atom_id res chain seq x y z
N MET A 1 -4.32 11.93 -49.02
CA MET A 1 -3.87 11.02 -47.93
C MET A 1 -4.92 10.92 -46.84
N VAL A 2 -5.38 11.99 -46.18
CA VAL A 2 -6.39 11.98 -45.10
C VAL A 2 -7.70 11.30 -45.50
N LYS A 3 -8.27 11.63 -46.67
CA LYS A 3 -9.50 10.97 -47.16
C LYS A 3 -9.37 9.44 -47.30
N ASN A 4 -8.22 8.96 -47.79
CA ASN A 4 -7.97 7.54 -47.92
C ASN A 4 -7.84 6.84 -46.54
N PHE A 5 -7.22 7.54 -45.58
CA PHE A 5 -7.11 7.08 -44.21
C PHE A 5 -8.50 6.94 -43.55
N ILE A 6 -9.33 8.00 -43.65
CA ILE A 6 -10.69 7.99 -43.12
C ILE A 6 -11.51 6.86 -43.75
N SER A 7 -11.47 6.71 -45.08
CA SER A 7 -12.17 5.65 -45.79
C SER A 7 -11.71 4.24 -45.37
N CYS A 8 -10.45 4.08 -45.01
CA CYS A 8 -9.89 2.82 -44.53
C CYS A 8 -10.41 2.47 -43.14
N ILE A 9 -10.31 3.38 -42.16
CA ILE A 9 -10.72 3.14 -40.78
C ILE A 9 -12.24 3.03 -40.61
N SER A 10 -13.02 3.71 -41.48
CA SER A 10 -14.48 3.66 -41.49
C SER A 10 -15.03 2.47 -42.25
N ASN A 11 -14.20 1.61 -42.82
CA ASN A 11 -14.63 0.47 -43.62
C ASN A 11 -15.03 -0.71 -42.71
N PRO A 12 -16.32 -1.09 -42.68
CA PRO A 12 -16.79 -2.17 -41.80
C PRO A 12 -16.23 -3.54 -42.17
N ALA A 13 -15.71 -3.72 -43.40
CA ALA A 13 -15.03 -4.95 -43.81
C ALA A 13 -13.61 -5.05 -43.20
N LEU A 14 -13.03 -3.94 -42.79
CA LEU A 14 -11.70 -3.88 -42.18
C LEU A 14 -11.77 -3.78 -40.65
N PHE A 15 -12.65 -2.91 -40.14
CA PHE A 15 -12.78 -2.67 -38.69
C PHE A 15 -14.19 -2.99 -38.21
N THR A 16 -14.28 -3.73 -37.10
CA THR A 16 -15.54 -4.06 -36.44
C THR A 16 -15.36 -3.86 -34.92
N PRO A 17 -16.15 -2.99 -34.26
CA PRO A 17 -17.03 -1.97 -34.87
C PRO A 17 -16.26 -0.93 -35.70
N THR A 18 -17.00 -0.12 -36.45
CA THR A 18 -16.41 0.93 -37.32
C THR A 18 -15.74 2.00 -36.49
N VAL A 19 -14.55 2.42 -36.91
CA VAL A 19 -13.76 3.45 -36.21
C VAL A 19 -14.00 4.83 -36.86
N TYR A 20 -14.30 5.82 -36.01
CA TYR A 20 -14.46 7.22 -36.45
C TYR A 20 -13.40 8.08 -35.73
N LEU A 21 -12.44 8.56 -36.50
CA LEU A 21 -11.38 9.46 -36.01
C LEU A 21 -11.33 10.70 -36.89
N SER A 22 -10.93 11.83 -36.30
CA SER A 22 -10.76 13.12 -36.99
C SER A 22 -9.28 13.46 -37.06
N PRO A 23 -8.61 13.12 -38.19
CA PRO A 23 -7.20 13.47 -38.38
C PRO A 23 -7.04 14.99 -38.59
N GLU A 24 -6.04 15.55 -37.92
CA GLU A 24 -5.63 16.97 -38.08
C GLU A 24 -4.32 17.06 -38.84
N ILE A 25 -4.22 18.06 -39.72
CA ILE A 25 -2.98 18.33 -40.44
C ILE A 25 -2.24 19.42 -39.70
N ILE A 26 -1.05 19.10 -39.22
CA ILE A 26 -0.16 20.06 -38.53
C ILE A 26 1.16 20.20 -39.27
N GLN A 27 1.77 21.40 -39.21
CA GLN A 27 3.12 21.66 -39.73
C GLN A 27 4.10 21.58 -38.55
N TYR A 28 5.11 20.73 -38.69
CA TYR A 28 6.17 20.57 -37.70
C TYR A 28 7.52 20.49 -38.41
N GLU A 29 8.45 21.37 -38.10
CA GLU A 29 9.80 21.44 -38.71
C GLU A 29 9.76 21.39 -40.26
N SER A 30 8.89 22.18 -40.89
CA SER A 30 8.68 22.22 -42.34
C SER A 30 8.14 20.91 -42.96
N LYS A 31 7.67 19.98 -42.14
CA LYS A 31 7.01 18.75 -42.59
C LYS A 31 5.52 18.79 -42.28
N THR A 32 4.72 18.26 -43.19
CA THR A 32 3.29 18.05 -42.95
C THR A 32 3.07 16.73 -42.24
N ILE A 33 2.53 16.79 -41.04
CA ILE A 33 2.23 15.60 -40.18
C ILE A 33 0.72 15.45 -40.06
N ILE A 34 0.25 14.24 -40.08
CA ILE A 34 -1.15 13.91 -39.73
C ILE A 34 -1.17 13.52 -38.26
N HIS A 35 -1.79 14.35 -37.43
CA HIS A 35 -2.03 14.08 -36.03
C HIS A 35 -3.39 13.42 -35.87
N ILE A 36 -3.45 12.35 -35.09
CA ILE A 36 -4.67 11.61 -34.81
C ILE A 36 -4.75 11.37 -33.30
N HIS A 37 -5.76 11.94 -32.68
CA HIS A 37 -6.07 11.64 -31.30
C HIS A 37 -7.01 10.43 -31.25
N VAL A 38 -6.59 9.37 -30.55
CA VAL A 38 -7.39 8.17 -30.34
C VAL A 38 -7.79 8.12 -28.86
N SER A 39 -9.04 8.47 -28.61
CA SER A 39 -9.58 8.39 -27.23
C SER A 39 -9.86 6.93 -26.85
N PRO A 40 -9.69 6.57 -25.57
CA PRO A 40 -10.13 5.28 -25.06
C PRO A 40 -11.62 5.06 -25.35
N GLY A 41 -11.96 3.92 -25.94
CA GLY A 41 -13.36 3.57 -26.29
C GLY A 41 -13.83 2.35 -25.50
N ALA A 42 -15.15 2.26 -25.29
CA ALA A 42 -15.79 1.15 -24.57
C ALA A 42 -15.83 -0.17 -25.38
N GLU A 43 -15.47 -0.11 -26.66
CA GLU A 43 -15.60 -1.25 -27.58
C GLU A 43 -14.26 -1.98 -27.79
N VAL A 44 -14.34 -3.28 -27.98
CA VAL A 44 -13.21 -4.09 -28.44
C VAL A 44 -13.22 -4.13 -29.97
N TYR A 45 -12.22 -3.52 -30.56
CA TYR A 45 -12.10 -3.44 -32.01
C TYR A 45 -11.37 -4.66 -32.59
N SER A 46 -11.84 -5.12 -33.77
CA SER A 46 -11.13 -6.11 -34.55
C SER A 46 -10.73 -5.53 -35.90
N TYR A 47 -9.52 -5.83 -36.36
CA TYR A 47 -9.06 -5.56 -37.72
C TYR A 47 -9.04 -6.84 -38.52
N LYS A 48 -9.79 -6.89 -39.64
CA LYS A 48 -9.99 -8.11 -40.46
C LYS A 48 -10.36 -9.31 -39.61
N LYS A 49 -11.30 -9.13 -38.66
CA LYS A 49 -11.81 -10.17 -37.73
C LYS A 49 -10.76 -10.69 -36.73
N VAL A 50 -9.65 -9.99 -36.56
CA VAL A 50 -8.63 -10.32 -35.57
C VAL A 50 -8.55 -9.22 -34.53
N ILE A 51 -8.60 -9.60 -33.27
CA ILE A 51 -8.42 -8.69 -32.13
C ILE A 51 -6.92 -8.63 -31.81
N TYR A 52 -6.44 -7.43 -31.58
CA TYR A 52 -5.07 -7.16 -31.16
C TYR A 52 -5.06 -6.40 -29.83
N ASP A 53 -4.08 -6.68 -29.01
CA ASP A 53 -3.76 -5.90 -27.83
C ASP A 53 -2.33 -5.38 -27.95
N ARG A 54 -2.03 -4.28 -27.28
CA ARG A 54 -0.70 -3.68 -27.26
C ARG A 54 0.04 -4.16 -26.02
N VAL A 55 1.19 -4.79 -26.21
CA VAL A 55 2.09 -5.19 -25.14
C VAL A 55 3.45 -4.56 -25.45
N ASP A 56 3.84 -3.59 -24.64
CA ASP A 56 5.01 -2.75 -24.90
C ASP A 56 5.00 -2.16 -26.31
N ASP A 57 5.93 -2.53 -27.17
CA ASP A 57 6.06 -2.07 -28.56
C ASP A 57 5.44 -3.01 -29.59
N ALA A 58 4.83 -4.10 -29.17
CA ALA A 58 4.29 -5.12 -30.07
C ALA A 58 2.77 -5.16 -30.09
N ASP A 59 2.18 -5.28 -31.31
CA ASP A 59 0.78 -5.60 -31.48
C ASP A 59 0.61 -7.12 -31.43
N VAL A 60 0.06 -7.60 -30.32
CA VAL A 60 -0.13 -9.03 -30.06
C VAL A 60 -1.53 -9.48 -30.45
N LYS A 61 -1.61 -10.53 -31.25
CA LYS A 61 -2.88 -11.13 -31.65
C LYS A 61 -3.50 -11.86 -30.46
N VAL A 62 -4.74 -11.47 -30.10
CA VAL A 62 -5.49 -12.09 -29.02
C VAL A 62 -6.45 -13.13 -29.60
N THR A 63 -6.24 -14.40 -29.26
CA THR A 63 -7.06 -15.52 -29.76
C THR A 63 -7.76 -16.29 -28.64
N ALA A 64 -7.26 -16.21 -27.40
CA ALA A 64 -7.84 -16.89 -26.26
C ALA A 64 -9.14 -16.23 -25.83
N THR A 65 -10.23 -16.99 -25.76
CA THR A 65 -11.56 -16.50 -25.36
C THR A 65 -11.54 -15.79 -24.00
N ALA A 66 -10.76 -16.28 -23.04
CA ALA A 66 -10.62 -15.66 -21.73
C ALA A 66 -10.00 -14.25 -21.80
N GLN A 67 -8.95 -14.07 -22.63
CA GLN A 67 -8.32 -12.78 -22.85
C GLN A 67 -9.26 -11.80 -23.56
N ILE A 68 -10.00 -12.27 -24.56
CA ILE A 68 -11.01 -11.47 -25.26
C ILE A 68 -12.11 -11.03 -24.28
N ALA A 69 -12.59 -11.92 -23.41
CA ALA A 69 -13.57 -11.59 -22.39
C ALA A 69 -13.03 -10.52 -21.40
N GLN A 70 -11.78 -10.63 -20.99
CA GLN A 70 -11.13 -9.62 -20.16
C GLN A 70 -11.02 -8.26 -20.87
N MET A 71 -10.71 -8.23 -22.16
CA MET A 71 -10.70 -6.98 -22.95
C MET A 71 -12.09 -6.34 -22.98
N TYR A 72 -13.17 -7.11 -23.16
CA TYR A 72 -14.54 -6.58 -23.09
C TYR A 72 -14.87 -6.03 -21.70
N ILE A 73 -14.52 -6.75 -20.63
CA ILE A 73 -14.74 -6.29 -19.25
C ILE A 73 -13.97 -5.00 -18.98
N ARG A 74 -12.71 -4.93 -19.41
CA ARG A 74 -11.84 -3.75 -19.27
C ARG A 74 -12.42 -2.54 -20.01
N LYS A 75 -12.94 -2.73 -21.20
CA LYS A 75 -13.46 -1.68 -22.08
C LYS A 75 -14.86 -1.17 -21.70
N GLN A 76 -15.71 -2.00 -21.14
CA GLN A 76 -17.11 -1.66 -20.88
C GLN A 76 -17.35 -0.94 -19.54
N GLU A 77 -16.31 -0.65 -18.76
CA GLU A 77 -16.41 -0.04 -17.41
C GLU A 77 -17.43 -0.75 -16.50
N ILE A 78 -17.61 -2.06 -16.68
CA ILE A 78 -18.53 -2.85 -15.87
C ILE A 78 -17.94 -3.01 -14.47
N PHE A 79 -18.59 -2.40 -13.48
CA PHE A 79 -18.30 -2.64 -12.08
C PHE A 79 -18.84 -4.01 -11.66
N THR A 80 -18.00 -5.03 -11.68
CA THR A 80 -18.38 -6.42 -11.35
C THR A 80 -18.96 -6.55 -9.94
N GLU A 81 -18.54 -5.68 -9.00
CA GLU A 81 -19.11 -5.60 -7.66
C GLU A 81 -20.61 -5.31 -7.63
N ARG A 82 -21.18 -4.73 -8.70
CA ARG A 82 -22.61 -4.41 -8.83
C ARG A 82 -23.47 -5.57 -9.30
N LYS A 83 -22.87 -6.68 -9.76
CA LYS A 83 -23.61 -7.86 -10.21
C LYS A 83 -24.50 -8.38 -9.09
N VAL A 84 -25.81 -8.48 -9.36
CA VAL A 84 -26.81 -8.94 -8.40
C VAL A 84 -26.92 -10.46 -8.39
N TYR A 85 -26.97 -11.03 -7.20
CA TYR A 85 -27.17 -12.46 -6.95
C TYR A 85 -28.53 -12.64 -6.24
N PRO A 86 -29.63 -12.89 -6.99
CA PRO A 86 -30.99 -12.87 -6.45
C PRO A 86 -31.27 -13.96 -5.43
N TYR A 87 -30.46 -15.01 -5.39
CA TYR A 87 -30.62 -16.16 -4.49
C TYR A 87 -29.79 -16.05 -3.21
N VAL A 88 -28.98 -14.99 -3.08
CA VAL A 88 -28.27 -14.71 -1.82
C VAL A 88 -29.26 -14.12 -0.83
N GLU A 89 -29.37 -14.76 0.33
CA GLU A 89 -30.26 -14.36 1.41
C GLU A 89 -29.53 -13.66 2.56
N LYS A 90 -30.27 -13.08 3.48
CA LYS A 90 -29.69 -12.47 4.70
C LYS A 90 -28.94 -13.49 5.56
N SER A 91 -29.40 -14.74 5.55
CA SER A 91 -28.76 -15.87 6.26
C SER A 91 -27.37 -16.21 5.72
N ASP A 92 -27.04 -15.81 4.48
CA ASP A 92 -25.76 -16.04 3.83
C ASP A 92 -24.72 -14.96 4.20
N LEU A 93 -25.16 -13.93 4.91
CA LEU A 93 -24.33 -12.80 5.30
C LEU A 93 -24.03 -12.78 6.79
N ARG A 94 -22.88 -12.30 7.15
CA ARG A 94 -22.40 -12.05 8.50
C ARG A 94 -22.97 -10.73 9.07
N LEU A 95 -24.31 -10.68 9.21
CA LEU A 95 -25.00 -9.51 9.76
C LEU A 95 -24.68 -9.28 11.25
N ASP A 96 -24.16 -10.28 11.94
CA ASP A 96 -23.60 -10.18 13.28
C ASP A 96 -22.44 -9.17 13.39
N MET A 97 -21.79 -8.83 12.27
CA MET A 97 -20.74 -7.80 12.22
C MET A 97 -21.28 -6.36 12.23
N LEU A 98 -22.53 -6.14 11.83
CA LEU A 98 -23.10 -4.79 11.68
C LEU A 98 -22.98 -3.90 12.93
N PRO A 99 -23.19 -4.40 14.16
CA PRO A 99 -22.99 -3.57 15.35
C PRO A 99 -21.55 -3.03 15.46
N LYS A 100 -20.53 -3.89 15.22
CA LYS A 100 -19.11 -3.47 15.19
C LYS A 100 -18.86 -2.41 14.11
N LEU A 101 -19.39 -2.63 12.90
CA LEU A 101 -19.21 -1.71 11.77
C LEU A 101 -19.88 -0.34 11.99
N ARG A 102 -21.01 -0.29 12.68
CA ARG A 102 -21.66 0.97 13.10
C ARG A 102 -20.77 1.77 14.06
N VAL A 103 -20.16 1.10 15.04
CA VAL A 103 -19.22 1.74 15.97
C VAL A 103 -18.00 2.26 15.23
N MET A 104 -17.44 1.47 14.29
CA MET A 104 -16.31 1.91 13.47
C MET A 104 -16.68 3.14 12.63
N ALA A 105 -17.82 3.14 11.97
CA ALA A 105 -18.28 4.27 11.17
C ALA A 105 -18.52 5.52 12.02
N GLN A 106 -19.05 5.36 13.24
CA GLN A 106 -19.22 6.47 14.19
C GLN A 106 -17.89 7.12 14.54
N ASN A 107 -16.84 6.34 14.74
CA ASN A 107 -15.50 6.83 15.09
C ASN A 107 -14.83 7.60 13.95
N GLN A 108 -15.27 7.41 12.70
CA GLN A 108 -14.78 8.17 11.54
C GLN A 108 -15.57 9.48 11.29
N SER A 109 -16.75 9.61 11.88
CA SER A 109 -17.58 10.79 11.68
C SER A 109 -17.15 11.92 12.59
N SER A 110 -16.80 13.08 12.01
CA SER A 110 -16.56 14.31 12.74
C SER A 110 -17.85 15.00 13.21
N VAL A 111 -19.00 14.54 12.73
CA VAL A 111 -20.33 15.06 13.06
C VAL A 111 -20.97 14.20 14.14
N GLN A 112 -21.81 14.81 15.01
CA GLN A 112 -22.58 14.06 16.00
C GLN A 112 -23.51 13.05 15.31
N GLY A 113 -23.10 11.78 15.28
CA GLY A 113 -23.87 10.66 14.79
C GLY A 113 -23.61 10.30 13.32
N HIS A 114 -23.06 9.09 13.09
CA HIS A 114 -23.04 8.54 11.74
C HIS A 114 -24.47 8.07 11.36
N PRO A 115 -24.95 8.30 10.11
CA PRO A 115 -26.31 7.92 9.70
C PRO A 115 -26.67 6.46 9.96
N TRP A 116 -25.70 5.55 9.88
CA TRP A 116 -25.91 4.11 10.11
C TRP A 116 -26.42 3.78 11.52
N ASN A 117 -26.19 4.66 12.51
CA ASN A 117 -26.62 4.40 13.90
C ASN A 117 -28.15 4.48 14.08
N SER A 118 -28.83 5.28 13.27
CA SER A 118 -30.29 5.42 13.29
C SER A 118 -31.02 4.50 12.32
N MET A 119 -30.29 3.80 11.43
CA MET A 119 -30.84 2.92 10.41
C MET A 119 -31.06 1.51 10.96
N THR A 120 -32.12 0.84 10.54
CA THR A 120 -32.24 -0.61 10.63
C THR A 120 -31.15 -1.30 9.78
N ASP A 121 -30.93 -2.59 9.98
CA ASP A 121 -29.95 -3.33 9.17
C ASP A 121 -30.31 -3.29 7.68
N GLU A 122 -31.59 -3.40 7.34
CA GLU A 122 -32.05 -3.31 5.95
C GLU A 122 -31.80 -1.94 5.32
N GLU A 123 -32.07 -0.87 6.07
CA GLU A 123 -31.80 0.49 5.62
C GLU A 123 -30.31 0.74 5.44
N LEU A 124 -29.47 0.23 6.36
CA LEU A 124 -28.03 0.30 6.24
C LEU A 124 -27.55 -0.41 4.97
N LEU A 125 -27.99 -1.66 4.74
CA LEU A 125 -27.59 -2.44 3.56
C LEU A 125 -28.00 -1.76 2.25
N LYS A 126 -29.19 -1.14 2.20
CA LYS A 126 -29.64 -0.34 1.05
C LYS A 126 -28.86 0.96 0.90
N SER A 127 -28.62 1.68 2.00
CA SER A 127 -27.82 2.92 2.02
C SER A 127 -26.38 2.68 1.58
N ALA A 128 -25.79 1.57 1.99
CA ALA A 128 -24.47 1.13 1.55
C ALA A 128 -24.46 0.54 0.12
N ARG A 129 -25.60 0.51 -0.57
CA ARG A 129 -25.78 -0.06 -1.93
C ARG A 129 -25.46 -1.54 -2.03
N LEU A 130 -25.56 -2.29 -0.95
CA LEU A 130 -25.29 -3.73 -0.91
C LEU A 130 -26.51 -4.55 -1.35
N TYR A 131 -27.72 -4.02 -1.15
CA TYR A 131 -28.98 -4.57 -1.67
C TYR A 131 -29.54 -3.61 -2.70
N THR A 132 -29.71 -4.08 -3.94
CA THR A 132 -30.06 -3.19 -5.06
C THR A 132 -30.91 -3.92 -6.11
N ILE A 133 -31.35 -3.15 -7.12
CA ILE A 133 -32.01 -3.65 -8.32
C ILE A 133 -30.99 -3.65 -9.45
N ASP A 134 -30.81 -4.77 -10.10
CA ASP A 134 -30.15 -4.81 -11.40
C ASP A 134 -31.07 -4.15 -12.45
N ARG A 135 -30.68 -2.98 -12.92
CA ARG A 135 -31.46 -2.19 -13.87
C ARG A 135 -31.59 -2.81 -15.25
N VAL A 136 -30.73 -3.79 -15.58
CA VAL A 136 -30.76 -4.50 -16.86
C VAL A 136 -31.75 -5.65 -16.80
N THR A 137 -31.70 -6.45 -15.75
CA THR A 137 -32.52 -7.66 -15.59
C THR A 137 -33.78 -7.44 -14.77
N GLY A 138 -33.90 -6.31 -14.04
CA GLY A 138 -34.98 -6.03 -13.10
C GLY A 138 -34.96 -6.85 -11.82
N LYS A 139 -33.95 -7.69 -11.60
CA LYS A 139 -33.83 -8.55 -10.41
C LYS A 139 -33.36 -7.76 -9.20
N HIS A 140 -33.99 -8.04 -8.06
CA HIS A 140 -33.58 -7.50 -6.77
C HIS A 140 -32.68 -8.51 -6.05
N GLY A 141 -31.74 -8.04 -5.25
CA GLY A 141 -30.90 -8.92 -4.43
C GLY A 141 -29.64 -8.25 -3.89
N PHE A 142 -28.87 -9.03 -3.16
CA PHE A 142 -27.53 -8.64 -2.76
C PHE A 142 -26.59 -8.70 -3.97
N ASN A 143 -25.70 -7.73 -4.07
CA ASN A 143 -24.71 -7.68 -5.12
C ASN A 143 -23.38 -8.33 -4.69
N LEU A 144 -22.41 -8.43 -5.61
CA LEU A 144 -21.10 -9.00 -5.30
C LEU A 144 -20.39 -8.22 -4.18
N ALA A 145 -20.55 -6.89 -4.11
CA ALA A 145 -19.98 -6.11 -3.02
C ALA A 145 -20.51 -6.56 -1.65
N ALA A 146 -21.81 -6.88 -1.53
CA ALA A 146 -22.41 -7.42 -0.30
C ALA A 146 -21.80 -8.76 0.08
N VAL A 147 -21.69 -9.67 -0.91
CA VAL A 147 -21.08 -10.99 -0.72
C VAL A 147 -19.63 -10.85 -0.27
N MET A 148 -18.84 -10.02 -0.94
CA MET A 148 -17.43 -9.84 -0.60
C MET A 148 -17.24 -9.14 0.76
N LEU A 149 -18.09 -8.18 1.12
CA LEU A 149 -17.96 -7.43 2.38
C LEU A 149 -18.49 -8.20 3.60
N LEU A 150 -19.58 -8.93 3.43
CA LEU A 150 -20.34 -9.51 4.55
C LEU A 150 -20.70 -10.99 4.34
N GLY A 151 -20.31 -11.63 3.25
CA GLY A 151 -20.62 -13.02 2.98
C GLY A 151 -19.99 -13.96 4.00
N LYS A 152 -20.62 -15.11 4.23
CA LYS A 152 -20.00 -16.27 4.87
C LYS A 152 -18.98 -16.88 3.91
N ASP A 153 -17.97 -17.57 4.43
CA ASP A 153 -16.85 -18.09 3.64
C ASP A 153 -17.31 -19.07 2.54
N ASP A 154 -18.24 -19.95 2.85
CA ASP A 154 -18.83 -20.89 1.89
C ASP A 154 -19.56 -20.18 0.74
N VAL A 155 -20.31 -19.13 1.04
CA VAL A 155 -21.04 -18.32 0.04
C VAL A 155 -20.06 -17.54 -0.84
N ILE A 156 -19.01 -16.98 -0.26
CA ILE A 156 -17.95 -16.28 -0.99
C ILE A 156 -17.28 -17.23 -1.98
N LEU A 157 -16.90 -18.42 -1.54
CA LEU A 157 -16.20 -19.41 -2.35
C LEU A 157 -17.11 -20.05 -3.42
N ASP A 158 -18.41 -20.17 -3.17
CA ASP A 158 -19.38 -20.61 -4.17
C ASP A 158 -19.51 -19.59 -5.32
N ILE A 159 -19.55 -18.31 -4.98
CA ILE A 159 -19.72 -17.22 -5.96
C ILE A 159 -18.38 -16.84 -6.62
N THR A 160 -17.29 -16.86 -5.88
CA THR A 160 -15.93 -16.48 -6.33
C THR A 160 -14.91 -17.57 -5.97
N PRO A 161 -14.94 -18.72 -6.63
CA PRO A 161 -14.18 -19.92 -6.22
C PRO A 161 -12.64 -19.73 -6.28
N ALA A 162 -12.16 -18.77 -7.04
CA ALA A 162 -10.74 -18.43 -7.12
C ALA A 162 -10.31 -17.34 -6.13
N TYR A 163 -11.24 -16.84 -5.29
CA TYR A 163 -10.92 -15.79 -4.34
C TYR A 163 -10.01 -16.32 -3.23
N VAL A 164 -8.81 -15.78 -3.19
CA VAL A 164 -7.81 -16.00 -2.14
C VAL A 164 -6.84 -14.83 -2.12
N THR A 165 -6.35 -14.49 -0.95
CA THR A 165 -5.16 -13.65 -0.78
C THR A 165 -4.11 -14.48 -0.03
N ASP A 166 -2.98 -14.72 -0.65
CA ASP A 166 -1.87 -15.49 -0.11
C ASP A 166 -0.88 -14.54 0.57
N ALA A 167 -0.83 -14.53 1.89
CA ALA A 167 0.12 -13.74 2.66
C ALA A 167 1.37 -14.57 2.93
N LEU A 168 2.54 -14.11 2.48
CA LEU A 168 3.79 -14.86 2.45
C LEU A 168 4.91 -14.06 3.11
N LEU A 169 5.64 -14.70 4.01
CA LEU A 169 6.95 -14.24 4.46
C LEU A 169 8.05 -15.01 3.75
N ARG A 170 8.98 -14.33 3.08
CA ARG A 170 10.11 -14.90 2.33
C ARG A 170 11.41 -14.16 2.66
N ARG A 171 11.86 -14.20 3.89
CA ARG A 171 13.11 -13.54 4.31
C ARG A 171 14.32 -14.45 4.30
N ILE A 172 14.14 -15.70 4.69
CA ILE A 172 15.19 -16.72 4.78
C ILE A 172 14.98 -17.73 3.66
N ASN A 173 13.77 -18.24 3.53
CA ASN A 173 13.43 -19.23 2.50
C ASN A 173 12.77 -18.51 1.30
N VAL A 174 13.59 -18.20 0.30
CA VAL A 174 13.16 -17.45 -0.91
C VAL A 174 12.37 -18.37 -1.86
N ASP A 175 12.69 -19.67 -1.92
CA ASP A 175 12.05 -20.62 -2.84
C ASP A 175 10.64 -21.02 -2.39
N ARG A 176 10.39 -21.00 -1.08
CA ARG A 176 9.10 -21.30 -0.50
C ARG A 176 8.56 -20.12 0.30
N TYR A 177 8.57 -20.23 1.61
CA TYR A 177 8.17 -19.22 2.58
C TYR A 177 8.66 -19.62 3.97
N ASP A 178 8.87 -18.61 4.81
CA ASP A 178 9.16 -18.79 6.25
C ASP A 178 7.87 -18.88 7.05
N ASP A 179 6.83 -18.14 6.60
CA ASP A 179 5.48 -18.17 7.14
C ASP A 179 4.45 -17.89 6.04
N ARG A 180 3.24 -18.42 6.20
CA ARG A 180 2.16 -18.29 5.22
C ARG A 180 0.80 -18.25 5.89
N GLU A 181 -0.06 -17.36 5.42
CA GLU A 181 -1.46 -17.30 5.80
C GLU A 181 -2.34 -17.21 4.55
N ILE A 182 -3.29 -18.12 4.41
CA ILE A 182 -4.24 -18.14 3.30
C ILE A 182 -5.52 -17.47 3.76
N VAL A 183 -5.82 -16.31 3.19
CA VAL A 183 -6.98 -15.51 3.55
C VAL A 183 -8.07 -15.68 2.49
N GLN A 184 -9.20 -16.30 2.88
CA GLN A 184 -10.34 -16.64 2.03
C GLN A 184 -11.68 -16.35 2.74
N THR A 185 -11.77 -15.23 3.41
CA THR A 185 -12.96 -14.77 4.15
C THR A 185 -13.45 -13.43 3.63
N ASN A 186 -14.51 -12.88 4.18
CA ASN A 186 -15.03 -11.57 3.80
C ASN A 186 -13.98 -10.46 3.92
N LEU A 187 -14.16 -9.34 3.20
CA LEU A 187 -13.15 -8.30 3.09
C LEU A 187 -12.85 -7.59 4.41
N ILE A 188 -13.78 -7.57 5.35
CA ILE A 188 -13.58 -6.96 6.67
C ILE A 188 -12.59 -7.81 7.48
N GLU A 189 -12.84 -9.10 7.58
CA GLU A 189 -11.96 -10.04 8.27
C GLU A 189 -10.64 -10.22 7.50
N SER A 190 -10.68 -10.26 6.16
CA SER A 190 -9.47 -10.31 5.32
C SER A 190 -8.54 -9.12 5.59
N TYR A 191 -9.09 -7.91 5.70
CA TYR A 191 -8.30 -6.74 6.05
C TYR A 191 -7.64 -6.89 7.43
N GLU A 192 -8.39 -7.34 8.44
CA GLU A 192 -7.89 -7.53 9.80
C GLU A 192 -6.77 -8.58 9.87
N LEU A 193 -6.96 -9.73 9.21
CA LEU A 193 -5.96 -10.81 9.14
C LEU A 193 -4.67 -10.35 8.43
N LEU A 194 -4.79 -9.68 7.29
CA LEU A 194 -3.63 -9.17 6.55
C LEU A 194 -2.87 -8.09 7.36
N MET A 195 -3.58 -7.22 8.08
CA MET A 195 -2.98 -6.26 9.00
C MET A 195 -2.27 -6.94 10.17
N GLU A 196 -2.82 -8.04 10.69
CA GLU A 196 -2.18 -8.83 11.73
C GLU A 196 -0.92 -9.53 11.23
N PHE A 197 -0.97 -10.14 10.05
CA PHE A 197 0.21 -10.71 9.38
C PHE A 197 1.32 -9.65 9.21
N ALA A 198 0.96 -8.45 8.78
CA ALA A 198 1.92 -7.34 8.69
C ALA A 198 2.51 -6.95 10.05
N ARG A 199 1.68 -6.89 11.10
CA ARG A 199 2.15 -6.59 12.48
C ARG A 199 3.09 -7.65 13.03
N LYS A 200 2.86 -8.91 12.70
CA LYS A 200 3.68 -10.04 13.11
C LYS A 200 5.09 -10.00 12.49
N HIS A 201 5.21 -9.55 11.24
CA HIS A 201 6.43 -9.72 10.45
C HIS A 201 7.20 -8.44 10.15
N LEU A 202 6.58 -7.27 10.32
CA LEU A 202 7.21 -5.99 10.05
C LEU A 202 7.53 -5.23 11.35
N PRO A 203 8.71 -4.60 11.47
CA PRO A 203 9.03 -3.79 12.63
C PRO A 203 8.19 -2.52 12.65
N ASP A 204 7.78 -2.10 13.84
CA ASP A 204 7.14 -0.79 14.05
C ASP A 204 8.20 0.23 14.42
N LYS A 205 8.75 0.89 13.41
CA LYS A 205 9.78 1.91 13.58
C LYS A 205 9.20 3.11 14.31
N PHE A 206 9.97 3.65 15.25
CA PHE A 206 9.56 4.83 15.98
C PHE A 206 9.56 6.06 15.08
N PHE A 207 8.43 6.76 15.01
CA PHE A 207 8.28 7.97 14.23
C PHE A 207 7.36 8.95 14.95
N MET A 208 7.75 10.22 14.97
CA MET A 208 6.98 11.32 15.55
C MET A 208 6.60 12.32 14.46
N GLU A 209 5.37 12.74 14.46
CA GLU A 209 4.87 13.81 13.60
C GLU A 209 3.86 14.64 14.41
N ASP A 210 4.03 15.95 14.42
CA ASP A 210 3.19 16.90 15.17
C ASP A 210 3.03 16.50 16.65
N ASP A 211 4.15 16.16 17.32
CA ASP A 211 4.22 15.69 18.71
C ASP A 211 3.44 14.39 19.02
N GLN A 212 2.97 13.69 17.97
CA GLN A 212 2.29 12.42 18.09
C GLN A 212 3.12 11.27 17.52
N ARG A 213 3.17 10.17 18.28
CA ARG A 213 3.76 8.94 17.78
C ARG A 213 2.84 8.33 16.71
N LYS A 214 3.39 8.12 15.51
CA LYS A 214 2.71 7.41 14.40
C LYS A 214 3.40 6.09 14.10
N SER A 215 2.61 5.05 13.88
CA SER A 215 3.12 3.77 13.40
C SER A 215 3.24 3.80 11.88
N LEU A 216 4.45 3.99 11.37
CA LEU A 216 4.73 3.97 9.93
C LEU A 216 4.34 2.64 9.29
N ARG A 217 4.65 1.51 9.97
CA ARG A 217 4.22 0.19 9.56
C ARG A 217 2.72 0.14 9.31
N ASN A 218 1.92 0.55 10.30
CA ASN A 218 0.47 0.46 10.21
C ASN A 218 -0.10 1.38 9.12
N ILE A 219 0.45 2.58 8.95
CA ILE A 219 0.03 3.51 7.91
C ILE A 219 0.30 2.91 6.52
N ILE A 220 1.52 2.46 6.27
CA ILE A 220 1.94 1.91 4.97
C ILE A 220 1.16 0.63 4.64
N THR A 221 1.08 -0.32 5.58
CA THR A 221 0.39 -1.59 5.33
C THR A 221 -1.11 -1.41 5.19
N ARG A 222 -1.74 -0.49 5.94
CA ARG A 222 -3.14 -0.13 5.78
C ARG A 222 -3.44 0.32 4.34
N GLU A 223 -2.62 1.22 3.82
CA GLU A 223 -2.80 1.73 2.45
C GLU A 223 -2.59 0.63 1.40
N MET A 224 -1.56 -0.20 1.55
CA MET A 224 -1.30 -1.31 0.63
C MET A 224 -2.46 -2.32 0.62
N ILE A 225 -2.91 -2.75 1.80
CA ILE A 225 -3.97 -3.74 1.95
C ILE A 225 -5.32 -3.18 1.47
N ALA A 226 -5.68 -1.95 1.89
CA ALA A 226 -6.91 -1.31 1.44
C ALA A 226 -6.94 -1.17 -0.09
N ASN A 227 -5.85 -0.70 -0.71
CA ASN A 227 -5.75 -0.57 -2.16
C ASN A 227 -5.91 -1.91 -2.87
N THR A 228 -5.24 -2.97 -2.40
CA THR A 228 -5.37 -4.31 -2.96
C THR A 228 -6.81 -4.82 -2.91
N LEU A 229 -7.53 -4.61 -1.80
CA LEU A 229 -8.91 -5.05 -1.65
C LEU A 229 -9.90 -4.18 -2.45
N ILE A 230 -9.67 -2.86 -2.54
CA ILE A 230 -10.54 -1.93 -3.29
C ILE A 230 -10.37 -2.06 -4.80
N HIS A 231 -9.14 -2.28 -5.28
CA HIS A 231 -8.82 -2.24 -6.71
C HIS A 231 -8.73 -3.64 -7.36
N ARG A 232 -9.19 -4.69 -6.69
CA ARG A 232 -9.16 -6.07 -7.18
C ARG A 232 -10.33 -6.39 -8.10
N GLU A 233 -10.06 -7.15 -9.18
CA GLU A 233 -11.10 -7.82 -9.97
C GLU A 233 -11.44 -9.18 -9.36
N TYR A 234 -12.57 -9.25 -8.69
CA TYR A 234 -12.99 -10.43 -7.90
C TYR A 234 -13.44 -11.62 -8.74
N THR A 235 -13.78 -11.40 -10.01
CA THR A 235 -14.17 -12.48 -10.95
C THR A 235 -12.98 -13.10 -11.65
N SER A 236 -11.78 -12.56 -11.45
CA SER A 236 -10.56 -13.10 -12.03
C SER A 236 -10.08 -14.36 -11.29
N PRO A 237 -9.58 -15.38 -12.00
CA PRO A 237 -8.97 -16.55 -11.38
C PRO A 237 -7.58 -16.26 -10.77
N TYR A 238 -7.03 -15.08 -10.98
CA TYR A 238 -5.73 -14.69 -10.43
C TYR A 238 -5.80 -14.53 -8.92
N GLN A 239 -4.94 -15.25 -8.21
CA GLN A 239 -4.83 -15.19 -6.76
C GLN A 239 -4.03 -13.96 -6.33
N ALA A 240 -4.60 -13.16 -5.44
CA ALA A 240 -3.88 -12.03 -4.88
C ALA A 240 -2.80 -12.48 -3.89
N LYS A 241 -1.77 -11.64 -3.73
CA LYS A 241 -0.67 -11.92 -2.80
C LYS A 241 -0.32 -10.68 -1.98
N PHE A 242 0.06 -10.92 -0.73
CA PHE A 242 0.78 -9.97 0.11
C PHE A 242 2.09 -10.62 0.53
N VAL A 243 3.21 -10.12 0.06
CA VAL A 243 4.52 -10.76 0.26
C VAL A 243 5.46 -9.82 0.99
N ILE A 244 6.12 -10.35 2.01
CA ILE A 244 7.18 -9.66 2.77
C ILE A 244 8.49 -10.41 2.50
N GLU A 245 9.42 -9.75 1.81
CA GLU A 245 10.77 -10.22 1.52
C GLU A 245 11.80 -9.50 2.39
N LYS A 246 13.07 -9.78 2.17
CA LYS A 246 14.15 -9.18 2.97
C LYS A 246 14.31 -7.68 2.70
N ASP A 247 14.18 -7.29 1.44
CA ASP A 247 14.47 -5.94 0.93
C ASP A 247 13.24 -5.18 0.43
N ARG A 248 12.07 -5.82 0.43
CA ARG A 248 10.81 -5.23 -0.02
C ARG A 248 9.60 -5.95 0.56
N MET A 249 8.47 -5.29 0.53
CA MET A 249 7.16 -5.91 0.64
C MET A 249 6.32 -5.49 -0.55
N TYR A 250 5.39 -6.33 -0.98
CA TYR A 250 4.51 -5.98 -2.09
C TYR A 250 3.14 -6.64 -1.96
N VAL A 251 2.17 -6.02 -2.58
CA VAL A 251 0.86 -6.60 -2.85
C VAL A 251 0.67 -6.71 -4.35
N GLU A 252 -0.01 -7.76 -4.80
CA GLU A 252 -0.42 -7.91 -6.19
C GLU A 252 -1.80 -8.55 -6.29
N ASN A 253 -2.60 -8.08 -7.22
CA ASN A 253 -3.95 -8.60 -7.49
C ASN A 253 -4.34 -8.40 -8.94
N ALA A 254 -5.29 -9.23 -9.40
CA ALA A 254 -5.93 -8.98 -10.68
C ALA A 254 -6.59 -7.60 -10.71
N ASN A 255 -6.44 -6.92 -11.81
CA ASN A 255 -6.94 -5.58 -12.03
C ASN A 255 -7.66 -5.48 -13.40
N ARG A 256 -8.38 -4.41 -13.58
CA ARG A 256 -8.83 -3.91 -14.87
C ARG A 256 -8.13 -2.59 -15.10
N ALA A 257 -6.97 -2.65 -15.72
CA ALA A 257 -6.16 -1.46 -15.97
C ALA A 257 -6.95 -0.43 -16.80
N SER A 258 -6.91 0.83 -16.37
CA SER A 258 -7.32 1.95 -17.21
C SER A 258 -6.19 2.37 -18.16
N GLN A 259 -4.95 2.16 -17.73
CA GLN A 259 -3.73 2.44 -18.47
C GLN A 259 -2.65 1.44 -18.02
N ASP A 260 -1.82 0.98 -18.95
CA ASP A 260 -0.58 0.29 -18.60
C ASP A 260 0.48 1.37 -18.33
N ALA A 261 0.63 1.76 -17.06
CA ALA A 261 1.53 2.84 -16.67
C ALA A 261 2.08 2.67 -15.26
N VAL A 262 3.24 3.23 -15.03
CA VAL A 262 3.75 3.46 -13.68
C VAL A 262 2.98 4.65 -13.10
N ILE A 263 2.32 4.43 -11.98
CA ILE A 263 1.56 5.46 -11.27
C ILE A 263 2.53 6.28 -10.43
N THR A 264 2.47 7.60 -10.59
CA THR A 264 3.19 8.58 -9.79
C THR A 264 2.19 9.51 -9.08
N PRO A 265 2.60 10.26 -8.04
CA PRO A 265 1.72 11.22 -7.38
C PRO A 265 1.11 12.27 -8.32
N ASP A 266 1.79 12.55 -9.46
CA ASP A 266 1.39 13.58 -10.42
C ASP A 266 0.42 13.09 -11.50
N ASN A 267 0.45 11.77 -11.83
CA ASN A 267 -0.40 11.18 -12.88
C ASN A 267 -1.53 10.31 -12.31
N MET A 268 -1.71 10.31 -11.00
CA MET A 268 -2.70 9.48 -10.35
C MET A 268 -4.11 10.07 -10.48
N GLU A 269 -4.94 9.38 -11.23
CA GLU A 269 -6.39 9.61 -11.18
C GLU A 269 -7.02 8.58 -10.24
N PRO A 270 -7.60 9.02 -9.10
CA PRO A 270 -8.18 8.11 -8.11
C PRO A 270 -9.52 7.55 -8.61
N PHE A 271 -9.47 6.46 -9.34
CA PHE A 271 -10.67 5.76 -9.80
C PHE A 271 -10.77 4.37 -9.16
N PRO A 272 -11.59 4.17 -8.12
CA PRO A 272 -11.73 2.87 -7.50
C PRO A 272 -12.41 1.88 -8.45
N LYS A 273 -11.82 0.70 -8.61
CA LYS A 273 -12.40 -0.38 -9.44
C LYS A 273 -13.68 -0.94 -8.81
N ASN A 274 -13.79 -0.84 -7.48
CA ASN A 274 -14.96 -1.25 -6.71
C ASN A 274 -15.44 -0.08 -5.84
N PRO A 275 -16.19 0.89 -6.44
CA PRO A 275 -16.62 2.10 -5.73
C PRO A 275 -17.56 1.86 -4.54
N ILE A 276 -18.35 0.77 -4.53
CA ILE A 276 -19.21 0.41 -3.39
C ILE A 276 -18.34 -0.07 -2.23
N ILE A 277 -17.40 -0.99 -2.48
CA ILE A 277 -16.44 -1.50 -1.49
C ILE A 277 -15.59 -0.33 -0.97
N ALA A 278 -15.09 0.53 -1.86
CA ALA A 278 -14.31 1.71 -1.48
C ALA A 278 -15.11 2.66 -0.56
N ALA A 279 -16.36 2.93 -0.88
CA ALA A 279 -17.24 3.75 -0.06
C ALA A 279 -17.49 3.12 1.33
N PHE A 280 -17.69 1.81 1.36
CA PHE A 280 -17.87 1.07 2.60
C PHE A 280 -16.63 1.13 3.48
N PHE A 281 -15.44 0.86 2.90
CA PHE A 281 -14.16 0.93 3.61
C PHE A 281 -13.87 2.33 4.16
N ARG A 282 -14.21 3.40 3.42
CA ARG A 282 -14.11 4.77 3.93
C ARG A 282 -15.01 5.01 5.14
N ASN A 283 -16.26 4.55 5.08
CA ASN A 283 -17.19 4.72 6.18
C ASN A 283 -16.69 4.08 7.47
N ILE A 284 -16.03 2.92 7.40
CA ILE A 284 -15.51 2.21 8.58
C ILE A 284 -14.05 2.55 8.91
N GLY A 285 -13.40 3.44 8.15
CA GLY A 285 -12.03 3.90 8.40
C GLY A 285 -10.92 2.96 7.95
N TYR A 286 -11.21 2.01 7.06
CA TYR A 286 -10.19 1.15 6.46
C TYR A 286 -9.48 1.81 5.28
N ALA A 287 -10.10 2.79 4.65
CA ALA A 287 -9.50 3.61 3.61
C ALA A 287 -9.71 5.10 3.88
N ASP A 288 -8.76 5.91 3.48
CA ASP A 288 -8.86 7.36 3.55
C ASP A 288 -9.68 7.94 2.38
N GLN A 289 -9.82 9.26 2.34
CA GLN A 289 -10.45 9.93 1.19
C GLN A 289 -9.64 9.73 -0.09
N LEU A 290 -10.32 9.71 -1.22
CA LEU A 290 -9.74 9.49 -2.55
C LEU A 290 -8.48 10.34 -2.78
N GLY A 291 -7.37 9.66 -3.13
CA GLY A 291 -6.10 10.29 -3.50
C GLY A 291 -5.11 10.53 -2.37
N SER A 292 -5.50 10.41 -1.10
CA SER A 292 -4.58 10.56 0.03
C SER A 292 -3.68 9.34 0.22
N GLY A 293 -4.18 8.14 -0.05
CA GLY A 293 -3.48 6.88 0.21
C GLY A 293 -2.14 6.75 -0.50
N VAL A 294 -2.08 7.03 -1.80
CA VAL A 294 -0.83 7.00 -2.57
C VAL A 294 0.14 8.07 -2.08
N ARG A 295 -0.35 9.29 -1.81
CA ARG A 295 0.50 10.34 -1.24
C ARG A 295 1.07 9.94 0.11
N ASN A 296 0.27 9.31 0.95
CA ASN A 296 0.71 8.76 2.23
C ASN A 296 1.78 7.68 2.04
N LEU A 297 1.61 6.78 1.06
CA LEU A 297 2.61 5.76 0.76
C LEU A 297 3.94 6.40 0.33
N PHE A 298 3.94 7.36 -0.58
CA PHE A 298 5.17 8.07 -0.97
C PHE A 298 5.80 8.81 0.22
N LYS A 299 5.00 9.54 1.00
CA LYS A 299 5.48 10.28 2.16
C LYS A 299 6.13 9.36 3.20
N TYR A 300 5.40 8.35 3.65
CA TYR A 300 5.81 7.54 4.79
C TYR A 300 6.79 6.42 4.44
N SER A 301 6.84 5.94 3.19
CA SER A 301 7.85 4.96 2.74
C SER A 301 9.26 5.53 2.83
N LYS A 302 9.46 6.82 2.53
CA LYS A 302 10.76 7.49 2.70
C LYS A 302 11.26 7.43 4.14
N TYR A 303 10.37 7.63 5.12
CA TYR A 303 10.73 7.52 6.54
C TYR A 303 10.92 6.06 6.99
N TYR A 304 10.24 5.12 6.34
CA TYR A 304 10.28 3.72 6.72
C TYR A 304 11.48 2.97 6.13
N SER A 305 11.87 3.28 4.90
CA SER A 305 12.90 2.55 4.16
C SER A 305 13.93 3.43 3.43
N GLY A 306 13.75 4.75 3.40
CA GLY A 306 14.61 5.67 2.66
C GLY A 306 14.35 5.74 1.16
N LYS A 307 13.34 5.02 0.65
CA LYS A 307 13.04 4.92 -0.78
C LYS A 307 11.56 5.14 -1.04
N ASP A 308 11.26 5.55 -2.27
CA ASP A 308 9.89 5.69 -2.75
C ASP A 308 9.27 4.32 -3.05
N PRO A 309 7.95 4.17 -2.91
CA PRO A 309 7.22 3.00 -3.37
C PRO A 309 7.07 3.01 -4.89
N GLU A 310 6.86 1.83 -5.46
CA GLU A 310 6.54 1.65 -6.89
C GLU A 310 5.10 1.17 -7.04
N PHE A 311 4.38 1.75 -7.98
CA PHE A 311 3.03 1.36 -8.36
C PHE A 311 3.03 0.96 -9.82
N ILE A 312 2.58 -0.23 -10.11
CA ILE A 312 2.49 -0.75 -11.47
C ILE A 312 1.03 -1.08 -11.74
N GLU A 313 0.43 -0.39 -12.71
CA GLU A 313 -0.91 -0.69 -13.19
C GLU A 313 -0.83 -1.46 -14.51
N GLY A 314 -1.49 -2.60 -14.55
CA GLY A 314 -1.64 -3.48 -15.69
C GLY A 314 -2.78 -4.46 -15.40
N ASP A 315 -2.89 -5.54 -16.12
CA ASP A 315 -3.83 -6.63 -15.79
C ASP A 315 -3.58 -7.22 -14.39
N ILE A 316 -2.36 -7.01 -13.88
CA ILE A 316 -1.99 -7.24 -12.49
C ILE A 316 -1.56 -5.88 -11.90
N PHE A 317 -2.32 -5.40 -10.93
CA PHE A 317 -1.94 -4.24 -10.14
C PHE A 317 -0.94 -4.65 -9.06
N ARG A 318 0.12 -3.86 -8.89
CA ARG A 318 1.17 -4.12 -7.90
C ARG A 318 1.60 -2.85 -7.19
N ILE A 319 1.74 -2.93 -5.88
CA ILE A 319 2.39 -1.91 -5.04
C ILE A 319 3.60 -2.56 -4.41
N ILE A 320 4.78 -1.98 -4.61
CA ILE A 320 6.03 -2.43 -4.02
C ILE A 320 6.55 -1.34 -3.10
N VAL A 321 6.79 -1.69 -1.84
CA VAL A 321 7.43 -0.82 -0.86
C VAL A 321 8.78 -1.42 -0.50
N PRO A 322 9.89 -0.74 -0.79
CA PRO A 322 11.21 -1.19 -0.37
C PRO A 322 11.31 -1.30 1.15
N LEU A 323 12.06 -2.27 1.64
CA LEU A 323 12.40 -2.44 3.06
C LEU A 323 13.89 -2.23 3.25
N ASN A 324 14.26 -1.66 4.39
CA ASN A 324 15.65 -1.52 4.80
C ASN A 324 15.74 -1.71 6.31
N ASP A 325 16.34 -2.81 6.74
CA ASP A 325 16.53 -3.10 8.16
C ASP A 325 17.53 -2.14 8.81
N ASP A 326 18.44 -1.54 8.01
CA ASP A 326 19.44 -0.56 8.47
C ASP A 326 18.86 0.87 8.51
N TYR A 327 17.75 1.14 7.86
CA TYR A 327 17.03 2.42 7.90
C TYR A 327 16.26 2.49 9.21
N SER A 328 17.05 2.63 10.25
CA SER A 328 16.52 2.53 11.60
C SER A 328 16.07 3.90 12.07
N PHE A 329 15.19 3.96 12.92
CA PHE A 329 15.00 4.59 14.19
C PHE A 329 15.89 5.81 14.51
N ASP A 330 16.83 6.22 13.64
CA ASP A 330 17.75 7.31 13.87
C ASP A 330 17.13 8.63 13.41
N PHE A 331 16.74 9.44 14.36
CA PHE A 331 16.22 10.80 14.14
C PHE A 331 17.14 11.68 13.26
N GLY A 332 18.45 11.40 13.25
CA GLY A 332 19.42 12.12 12.44
C GLY A 332 19.24 11.90 10.93
N GLN A 333 18.86 10.69 10.51
CA GLN A 333 18.68 10.36 9.08
C GLN A 333 17.31 10.80 8.55
N ALA A 334 16.28 10.81 9.38
CA ALA A 334 14.97 11.35 8.99
C ALA A 334 15.03 12.87 8.69
N LYS A 335 15.98 13.60 9.27
CA LYS A 335 16.19 15.03 8.97
C LYS A 335 16.85 15.28 7.60
N HIS A 336 17.54 14.31 7.01
CA HIS A 336 18.17 14.47 5.70
C HIS A 336 17.21 14.23 4.50
N GLY A 337 15.97 13.81 4.75
CA GLY A 337 14.91 13.71 3.73
C GLY A 337 14.09 14.98 3.53
N TYR A 338 14.38 16.06 4.25
CA TYR A 338 13.73 17.36 4.07
C TYR A 338 14.64 18.28 3.26
N ASP A 339 14.68 18.10 1.96
CA ASP A 339 15.15 19.14 1.06
C ASP A 339 14.17 19.32 -0.08
N ALA A 340 13.13 20.08 0.18
CA ALA A 340 12.35 20.82 -0.81
C ALA A 340 11.41 21.81 -0.09
N GLY A 341 11.90 23.00 0.19
CA GLY A 341 11.06 24.20 0.28
C GLY A 341 10.14 24.31 1.49
N SER A 342 10.68 24.46 2.69
CA SER A 342 9.93 25.04 3.81
C SER A 342 10.78 26.15 4.48
N PRO A 343 10.13 27.21 4.96
CA PRO A 343 10.84 28.42 5.35
C PRO A 343 11.72 28.20 6.58
N GLU A 344 12.84 28.91 6.52
CA GLU A 344 13.81 29.08 7.59
C GLU A 344 13.16 29.17 8.97
N TYR A 345 13.50 28.22 9.84
CA TYR A 345 13.43 28.50 11.26
C TYR A 345 14.77 29.11 11.67
N ALA A 346 14.67 30.38 11.98
CA ALA A 346 15.75 31.20 12.50
C ALA A 346 16.45 30.52 13.67
N ASP A 347 17.78 30.58 13.62
CA ASP A 347 18.67 30.36 14.75
C ASP A 347 18.13 31.01 16.02
N ILE A 348 17.87 30.20 17.03
CA ILE A 348 17.86 30.69 18.40
C ILE A 348 19.14 30.20 19.03
N ASP A 349 20.12 31.10 18.96
CA ASP A 349 21.33 31.10 19.76
C ASP A 349 20.98 31.08 21.24
N GLY A 350 21.66 30.24 21.99
CA GLY A 350 21.91 30.45 23.41
C GLY A 350 21.19 29.56 24.40
N LYS A 351 21.85 28.52 24.84
CA LYS A 351 22.39 28.40 26.19
C LYS A 351 22.92 26.99 26.47
N SER A 352 24.21 26.96 26.65
CA SER A 352 24.96 25.92 27.36
C SER A 352 24.33 25.57 28.71
N GLY A 353 24.24 24.26 29.00
CA GLY A 353 24.10 23.78 30.36
C GLY A 353 22.88 22.90 30.62
N GLU A 354 22.77 21.73 30.02
CA GLU A 354 21.96 20.67 30.61
C GLU A 354 22.85 19.58 31.19
N SER A 355 22.76 19.48 32.51
CA SER A 355 23.52 18.60 33.37
C SER A 355 23.42 17.13 32.98
N THR A 356 24.55 16.42 33.14
CA THR A 356 24.76 14.97 33.00
C THR A 356 23.66 14.09 33.63
N GLY A 357 22.91 14.60 34.60
CA GLY A 357 21.81 13.90 35.27
C GLY A 357 20.60 13.59 34.38
N LYS A 358 20.22 14.47 33.46
CA LYS A 358 19.05 14.27 32.60
C LYS A 358 19.28 13.24 31.47
N VAL A 359 20.52 13.05 31.02
CA VAL A 359 20.90 12.05 30.03
C VAL A 359 20.89 10.65 30.69
N TYR A 360 21.32 10.54 31.93
CA TYR A 360 21.37 9.28 32.67
C TYR A 360 19.99 8.67 32.95
N GLU A 361 18.96 9.51 33.14
CA GLU A 361 17.56 9.04 33.33
C GLU A 361 16.97 8.41 32.09
N LYS A 362 17.39 8.79 30.88
CA LYS A 362 16.90 8.31 29.60
C LYS A 362 17.56 7.00 29.12
N LEU A 363 18.58 6.51 29.80
CA LEU A 363 19.34 5.32 29.41
C LEU A 363 18.65 4.04 29.87
N ASN A 364 18.68 3.03 28.98
CA ASN A 364 18.15 1.71 29.29
C ASN A 364 19.05 0.91 30.25
N ALA A 365 18.55 -0.19 30.80
CA ALA A 365 19.24 -0.99 31.80
C ALA A 365 20.61 -1.52 31.32
N SER A 366 20.74 -1.89 30.06
CA SER A 366 22.01 -2.37 29.48
C SER A 366 23.03 -1.24 29.33
N GLN A 367 22.60 -0.07 28.92
CA GLN A 367 23.43 1.12 28.78
C GLN A 367 23.92 1.62 30.16
N LYS A 368 23.06 1.61 31.20
CA LYS A 368 23.42 1.95 32.56
C LYS A 368 24.47 0.98 33.12
N LYS A 369 24.36 -0.32 32.84
CA LYS A 369 25.37 -1.31 33.25
C LYS A 369 26.74 -1.04 32.63
N ILE A 370 26.78 -0.69 31.34
CA ILE A 370 28.05 -0.34 30.66
C ILE A 370 28.68 0.90 31.26
N ILE A 371 27.89 1.95 31.52
CA ILE A 371 28.41 3.19 32.11
C ILE A 371 28.95 2.93 33.50
N GLY A 372 28.21 2.24 34.37
CA GLY A 372 28.70 1.87 35.71
C GLY A 372 29.98 1.02 35.68
N TYR A 373 30.15 0.20 34.63
CA TYR A 373 31.43 -0.52 34.43
C TYR A 373 32.56 0.43 34.04
N VAL A 374 32.32 1.38 33.14
CA VAL A 374 33.35 2.36 32.72
C VAL A 374 33.69 3.32 33.85
N GLU A 375 32.73 3.72 34.66
CA GLU A 375 32.98 4.54 35.85
C GLU A 375 33.91 3.85 36.84
N LYS A 376 33.75 2.53 37.00
CA LYS A 376 34.56 1.74 37.93
C LYS A 376 35.96 1.37 37.41
N ASN A 377 36.06 1.10 36.08
CA ASN A 377 37.26 0.51 35.47
C ASN A 377 37.99 1.48 34.51
N GLY A 378 37.44 2.68 34.29
CA GLY A 378 38.01 3.74 33.46
C GLY A 378 37.75 3.57 31.97
N MET A 379 37.60 2.34 31.48
CA MET A 379 37.35 2.03 30.05
C MET A 379 36.59 0.73 29.88
N ILE A 380 36.06 0.49 28.67
CA ILE A 380 35.44 -0.78 28.28
C ILE A 380 35.74 -1.11 26.82
N THR A 381 35.98 -2.38 26.53
CA THR A 381 36.14 -2.91 25.17
C THR A 381 34.89 -3.62 24.71
N ASN A 382 34.73 -3.85 23.38
CA ASN A 382 33.62 -4.63 22.86
C ASN A 382 33.55 -6.03 23.48
N LYS A 383 34.67 -6.71 23.71
CA LYS A 383 34.70 -8.05 24.34
C LYS A 383 34.21 -8.02 25.80
N GLU A 384 34.49 -6.96 26.54
CA GLU A 384 33.99 -6.80 27.89
C GLU A 384 32.50 -6.52 27.91
N VAL A 385 31.96 -5.73 26.99
CA VAL A 385 30.52 -5.54 26.84
C VAL A 385 29.82 -6.85 26.54
N GLN A 386 30.37 -7.68 25.65
CA GLN A 386 29.81 -9.01 25.37
C GLN A 386 29.73 -9.87 26.64
N LYS A 387 30.76 -9.89 27.46
CA LYS A 387 30.78 -10.64 28.72
C LYS A 387 29.87 -10.03 29.79
N LEU A 388 29.82 -8.71 29.89
CA LEU A 388 29.05 -7.98 30.89
C LEU A 388 27.52 -8.15 30.71
N LEU A 389 27.10 -8.24 29.45
CA LEU A 389 25.67 -8.32 29.06
C LEU A 389 25.24 -9.66 28.51
N ASP A 390 26.14 -10.62 28.36
CA ASP A 390 25.94 -11.94 27.74
C ASP A 390 25.31 -11.83 26.34
N ILE A 391 25.93 -11.03 25.46
CA ILE A 391 25.44 -10.72 24.09
C ILE A 391 26.53 -10.96 23.04
N LYS A 392 26.09 -11.15 21.79
CA LYS A 392 27.01 -11.31 20.64
C LYS A 392 27.66 -9.97 20.24
N GLU A 393 28.80 -10.07 19.56
CA GLU A 393 29.64 -8.95 19.14
C GLU A 393 28.89 -7.82 18.43
N SER A 394 28.03 -8.16 17.48
CA SER A 394 27.24 -7.18 16.72
C SER A 394 26.32 -6.32 17.60
N ARG A 395 25.72 -6.94 18.62
CA ARG A 395 24.83 -6.23 19.57
C ARG A 395 25.63 -5.37 20.56
N ALA A 396 26.78 -5.85 20.99
CA ALA A 396 27.69 -5.08 21.84
C ALA A 396 28.22 -3.83 21.11
N LEU A 397 28.65 -3.97 19.86
CA LEU A 397 29.06 -2.84 19.03
C LEU A 397 27.94 -1.83 18.81
N LYS A 398 26.70 -2.30 18.67
CA LYS A 398 25.54 -1.41 18.52
C LYS A 398 25.34 -0.54 19.76
N ILE A 399 25.33 -1.13 20.96
CA ILE A 399 25.14 -0.40 22.22
C ILE A 399 26.28 0.60 22.46
N LEU A 400 27.52 0.21 22.15
CA LEU A 400 28.69 1.09 22.28
C LEU A 400 28.61 2.31 21.32
N ARG A 401 28.13 2.10 20.09
CA ARG A 401 27.87 3.18 19.14
C ARG A 401 26.76 4.11 19.65
N GLU A 402 25.67 3.56 20.17
CA GLU A 402 24.58 4.34 20.75
C GLU A 402 25.08 5.25 21.88
N LEU A 403 25.90 4.71 22.80
CA LEU A 403 26.47 5.50 23.90
C LEU A 403 27.50 6.54 23.42
N THR A 404 28.19 6.27 22.32
CA THR A 404 29.10 7.22 21.69
C THR A 404 28.35 8.35 21.01
N ASN A 405 27.24 8.03 20.33
CA ASN A 405 26.37 9.01 19.67
C ASN A 405 25.62 9.90 20.67
N LEU A 406 25.32 9.36 21.85
CA LEU A 406 24.77 10.13 22.97
C LEU A 406 25.82 11.00 23.70
N GLU A 407 27.04 11.03 23.19
CA GLU A 407 28.17 11.74 23.80
C GLU A 407 28.44 11.32 25.26
N VAL A 408 28.04 10.13 25.66
CA VAL A 408 28.28 9.56 26.98
C VAL A 408 29.61 8.82 26.98
N LEU A 409 29.93 8.12 25.91
CA LEU A 409 31.22 7.47 25.74
C LEU A 409 31.97 8.05 24.54
N LYS A 410 33.30 8.13 24.67
CA LYS A 410 34.22 8.47 23.60
C LYS A 410 34.97 7.22 23.16
N LYS A 411 35.03 6.97 21.85
CA LYS A 411 35.81 5.88 21.26
C LYS A 411 37.26 6.29 21.12
N GLU A 412 38.18 5.48 21.65
CA GLU A 412 39.63 5.66 21.56
C GLU A 412 40.33 4.41 21.02
N GLY A 413 41.55 4.56 20.51
CA GLY A 413 42.34 3.49 19.90
C GLY A 413 41.97 3.20 18.45
N LYS A 414 42.75 2.30 17.81
CA LYS A 414 42.53 1.86 16.40
C LYS A 414 42.56 0.36 16.31
N SER A 415 41.79 -0.17 15.38
CA SER A 415 41.71 -1.62 15.06
C SER A 415 41.45 -2.50 16.31
N LYS A 416 42.31 -3.49 16.57
CA LYS A 416 42.18 -4.44 17.69
C LYS A 416 42.34 -3.83 19.06
N GLY A 417 42.88 -2.59 19.17
CA GLY A 417 43.05 -1.83 20.41
C GLY A 417 41.97 -0.79 20.68
N THR A 418 40.78 -0.91 20.09
CA THR A 418 39.66 0.01 20.29
C THR A 418 39.04 -0.20 21.67
N TYR A 419 38.87 0.87 22.43
CA TYR A 419 38.19 0.93 23.73
C TYR A 419 37.34 2.19 23.83
N TYR A 420 36.49 2.26 24.84
CA TYR A 420 35.53 3.35 25.07
C TYR A 420 35.70 3.87 26.50
N VAL A 421 35.76 5.20 26.66
CA VAL A 421 35.89 5.92 27.92
C VAL A 421 34.71 6.86 28.09
N LEU A 422 34.43 7.31 29.34
CA LEU A 422 33.45 8.37 29.56
C LEU A 422 33.91 9.67 28.90
N GLN A 423 32.96 10.35 28.24
CA GLN A 423 33.22 11.65 27.65
C GLN A 423 33.18 12.70 28.75
N ASN A 424 34.35 13.10 29.28
CA ASN A 424 34.45 14.21 30.21
C ASN A 424 34.13 15.53 29.50
N LYS A 425 33.00 16.14 29.80
CA LYS A 425 32.79 17.55 29.50
C LYS A 425 33.59 18.33 30.55
N GLY A 426 34.77 18.79 30.12
CA GLY A 426 35.61 19.80 30.68
C GLY A 426 35.54 20.03 32.21
N GLY A 427 36.48 19.47 32.95
CA GLY A 427 36.86 20.02 34.23
C GLY A 427 37.63 21.31 33.98
N ILE A 428 37.13 22.41 34.53
CA ILE A 428 37.89 23.61 34.77
C ILE A 428 38.59 23.35 36.08
N GLY A 429 39.96 23.31 36.04
CA GLY A 429 40.79 23.42 37.20
C GLY A 429 40.80 24.85 37.73
#